data_074fd3611adf3236b84c80d1f07933e8
#
_entry.id   074fd3611adf3236b84c80d1f07933e8
#
_cell.length_a   1.000
_cell.length_b   1.000
_cell.length_c   1.000
_cell.angle_alpha   90.00
_cell.angle_beta   90.00
_cell.angle_gamma   90.00
#
_symmetry.space_group_name_H-M   'P 1'
#
loop_
_entity.id
_entity.type
_entity.pdbx_description
1 polymer ?
#
loop_
_entity_poly.entity_id
_entity_poly.type
_entity_poly.pdbx_seq_one_letter_code
_entity_poly.pdbx_strand_id
1 'polypeptide(L)'
;MGYSEDSRQLDSPALGQLFDDLLPMARRTRSRSDAIARRFVNRTQPGRLQPFLERWRLLIHGRVQGVGFRASCNRRALDLGLRGWVRNLRDGCVEVQAEGPPLAISELRAWCEQGPPGAQVLRVQLSQLPVTGDDWFEVRH
;
A
#
# COMPACT_ATOMS: atom_id res chain seq x y z
N MET A 1 -24.42 7.82 11.84
CA MET A 1 -24.08 7.76 11.74
C MET A 1 -23.58 7.64 11.24
N GLY A 2 -23.77 7.74 10.95
CA GLY A 2 -23.26 7.46 10.49
C GLY A 2 -22.80 7.34 10.10
N TYR A 3 -22.69 7.17 10.06
CA TYR A 3 -22.02 6.84 9.69
C TYR A 3 -21.89 6.24 9.26
N SER A 4 -22.19 5.85 9.39
CA SER A 4 -22.01 5.13 8.98
C SER A 4 -22.12 4.81 8.18
N GLU A 5 -22.46 4.79 7.71
CA GLU A 5 -22.56 4.39 7.04
C GLU A 5 -22.16 4.26 6.16
N ASP A 6 -22.05 4.54 5.86
CA ASP A 6 -21.68 4.34 5.06
C ASP A 6 -20.95 3.85 4.69
N SER A 7 -20.54 3.59 4.99
CA SER A 7 -19.79 3.10 4.71
C SER A 7 -19.61 2.32 4.15
N ARG A 8 -19.90 2.06 3.96
CA ARG A 8 -19.74 1.29 3.63
C ARG A 8 -19.59 0.88 2.57
N GLN A 9 -19.48 1.00 2.10
CA GLN A 9 -19.23 0.68 1.19
C GLN A 9 -18.54 0.16 0.68
N LEU A 10 -18.25 0.02 0.91
CA LEU A 10 -17.61 -0.38 0.61
C LEU A 10 -17.16 -1.11 -0.11
N ASP A 11 -17.17 -1.44 -0.49
CA ASP A 11 -16.88 -2.19 -1.12
C ASP A 11 -15.71 -2.56 -1.31
N SER A 12 -15.20 -3.37 -1.45
CA SER A 12 -14.23 -3.94 -1.51
C SER A 12 -13.17 -3.47 -2.06
N PRO A 13 -13.21 -3.27 -3.03
CA PRO A 13 -12.15 -2.74 -3.52
C PRO A 13 -12.04 -1.72 -2.77
N ALA A 14 -12.94 -1.68 -2.35
CA ALA A 14 -13.13 -0.70 -1.60
C ALA A 14 -12.38 -0.70 -0.36
N LEU A 15 -11.47 -1.49 -0.23
CA LEU A 15 -10.67 -1.53 0.95
C LEU A 15 -10.07 -0.19 1.26
N GLY A 16 -9.38 0.39 0.31
CA GLY A 16 -8.79 1.69 0.53
C GLY A 16 -9.83 2.75 0.73
N GLN A 17 -10.88 2.65 -0.02
CA GLN A 17 -11.93 3.62 0.11
C GLN A 17 -12.64 3.54 1.44
N LEU A 18 -12.81 2.34 1.94
CA LEU A 18 -13.40 2.15 3.23
C LEU A 18 -12.59 2.86 4.31
N PHE A 19 -11.28 2.74 4.24
CA PHE A 19 -10.44 3.43 5.19
C PHE A 19 -10.56 4.93 5.07
N ASP A 20 -10.66 5.43 3.85
CA ASP A 20 -10.82 6.85 3.65
C ASP A 20 -12.09 7.36 4.31
N ASP A 21 -13.15 6.60 4.19
CA ASP A 21 -14.42 7.01 4.75
C ASP A 21 -14.45 6.92 6.26
N LEU A 22 -13.86 5.87 6.79
CA LEU A 22 -13.91 5.64 8.22
C LEU A 22 -12.89 6.43 9.00
N LEU A 23 -11.79 6.79 8.36
CA LEU A 23 -10.69 7.43 9.05
C LEU A 23 -10.22 8.67 8.34
N PRO A 24 -11.09 9.61 8.07
CA PRO A 24 -10.67 10.79 7.32
C PRO A 24 -9.58 11.58 8.02
N MET A 25 -9.64 11.66 9.33
CA MET A 25 -8.60 12.36 10.05
C MET A 25 -7.31 11.60 10.01
N ALA A 26 -7.41 10.30 10.14
CA ALA A 26 -6.24 9.45 10.08
C ALA A 26 -5.56 9.64 8.74
N ARG A 27 -6.33 9.73 7.69
CA ARG A 27 -5.76 9.91 6.38
C ARG A 27 -5.04 11.24 6.25
N ARG A 28 -5.57 12.28 6.85
CA ARG A 28 -4.92 13.57 6.78
C ARG A 28 -3.60 13.61 7.49
N THR A 29 -3.44 12.79 8.49
CA THR A 29 -2.19 12.74 9.22
C THR A 29 -1.47 11.45 8.96
N ARG A 30 -1.51 11.08 7.74
CA ARG A 30 -1.10 9.78 7.26
C ARG A 30 -0.06 9.02 8.06
N SER A 31 1.15 9.55 8.18
CA SER A 31 2.19 8.86 8.91
C SER A 31 1.80 8.57 10.34
N ARG A 32 1.24 9.56 10.96
CA ARG A 32 0.81 9.39 12.33
C ARG A 32 -0.31 8.41 12.44
N SER A 33 -1.19 8.41 11.45
CA SER A 33 -2.31 7.49 11.46
C SER A 33 -1.85 6.07 11.44
N ASP A 34 -0.88 5.78 10.60
CA ASP A 34 -0.38 4.44 10.51
C ASP A 34 0.24 4.01 11.81
N ALA A 35 1.00 4.89 12.44
CA ALA A 35 1.64 4.58 13.69
C ALA A 35 0.62 4.37 14.79
N ILE A 36 -0.39 5.20 14.82
CA ILE A 36 -1.44 5.09 15.82
C ILE A 36 -2.20 3.79 15.64
N ALA A 37 -2.54 3.46 14.40
CA ALA A 37 -3.27 2.23 14.14
C ALA A 37 -2.48 1.02 14.59
N ARG A 38 -1.18 1.01 14.31
CA ARG A 38 -0.36 -0.10 14.71
C ARG A 38 -0.25 -0.21 16.22
N ARG A 39 -0.10 0.92 16.89
CA ARG A 39 -0.04 0.91 18.34
C ARG A 39 -1.33 0.43 18.94
N PHE A 40 -2.43 0.86 18.37
CA PHE A 40 -3.74 0.46 18.87
C PHE A 40 -3.90 -1.06 18.78
N VAL A 41 -3.55 -1.62 17.66
CA VAL A 41 -3.66 -3.08 17.48
C VAL A 41 -2.80 -3.78 18.50
N ASN A 42 -1.57 -3.35 18.66
CA ASN A 42 -0.66 -3.98 19.60
C ASN A 42 -1.17 -3.88 21.03
N ARG A 43 -1.71 -2.73 21.39
CA ARG A 43 -2.18 -2.52 22.72
C ARG A 43 -3.44 -3.32 23.02
N THR A 44 -4.30 -3.41 22.03
CA THR A 44 -5.58 -4.06 22.20
C THR A 44 -5.45 -5.57 22.27
N GLN A 45 -4.52 -6.11 21.49
CA GLN A 45 -4.44 -7.55 21.32
C GLN A 45 -3.00 -8.02 21.52
N PRO A 46 -2.38 -7.65 22.61
CA PRO A 46 -0.97 -7.97 22.79
C PRO A 46 -0.75 -9.46 22.86
N GLY A 47 0.18 -9.94 22.06
CA GLY A 47 0.60 -11.30 22.12
C GLY A 47 -0.42 -12.30 21.62
N ARG A 48 -1.57 -11.83 21.24
CA ARG A 48 -2.59 -12.75 20.82
C ARG A 48 -2.89 -12.64 19.36
N LEU A 49 -2.96 -11.45 18.87
CA LEU A 49 -3.24 -11.24 17.48
C LEU A 49 -2.01 -10.74 16.79
N GLN A 50 -1.76 -11.34 15.66
CA GLN A 50 -0.80 -10.80 14.75
C GLN A 50 -1.46 -9.66 14.03
N PRO A 51 -0.71 -8.64 13.63
CA PRO A 51 -1.28 -7.66 12.72
C PRO A 51 -1.83 -8.39 11.52
N PHE A 52 -2.98 -7.95 11.06
CA PHE A 52 -3.56 -8.55 9.87
C PHE A 52 -2.69 -8.15 8.68
N LEU A 53 -2.17 -9.12 7.97
CA LEU A 53 -1.26 -8.88 6.86
C LEU A 53 -1.88 -9.35 5.57
N GLU A 54 -1.64 -8.59 4.51
CA GLU A 54 -2.01 -8.94 3.15
C GLU A 54 -0.81 -8.78 2.27
N ARG A 55 -0.84 -9.46 1.13
CA ARG A 55 0.16 -9.26 0.09
C ARG A 55 -0.55 -8.95 -1.20
N TRP A 56 -0.07 -7.94 -1.90
CA TRP A 56 -0.68 -7.50 -3.14
C TRP A 56 0.38 -7.30 -4.20
N ARG A 57 0.00 -7.66 -5.42
CA ARG A 57 0.80 -7.37 -6.58
C ARG A 57 0.20 -6.17 -7.28
N LEU A 58 1.04 -5.18 -7.57
CA LEU A 58 0.64 -4.00 -8.31
C LEU A 58 1.42 -4.00 -9.61
N LEU A 59 0.71 -3.85 -10.71
CA LEU A 59 1.33 -3.75 -12.01
C LEU A 59 1.04 -2.36 -12.53
N ILE A 60 2.09 -1.56 -12.66
CA ILE A 60 1.97 -0.15 -12.98
C ILE A 60 2.30 0.04 -14.45
N HIS A 61 1.33 0.57 -15.19
CA HIS A 61 1.44 0.82 -16.62
C HIS A 61 1.63 2.29 -16.90
N GLY A 62 2.38 2.60 -17.95
CA GLY A 62 2.59 3.96 -18.37
C GLY A 62 4.05 4.24 -18.58
N ARG A 63 4.40 5.53 -18.54
CA ARG A 63 5.79 5.92 -18.59
C ARG A 63 6.33 5.89 -17.17
N VAL A 64 6.84 4.74 -16.78
CA VAL A 64 7.21 4.50 -15.39
C VAL A 64 8.62 3.96 -15.22
N GLN A 65 9.29 3.61 -16.31
CA GLN A 65 10.69 3.20 -16.24
C GLN A 65 11.59 4.37 -16.62
N GLY A 66 12.79 4.40 -16.06
CA GLY A 66 13.74 5.46 -16.36
C GLY A 66 13.45 6.77 -15.67
N VAL A 67 12.55 6.77 -14.69
CA VAL A 67 12.16 7.99 -13.96
C VAL A 67 12.42 7.86 -12.47
N GLY A 68 13.15 6.82 -12.06
CA GLY A 68 13.44 6.61 -10.64
C GLY A 68 12.28 6.00 -9.88
N PHE A 69 11.37 5.34 -10.60
CA PHE A 69 10.18 4.79 -9.96
C PHE A 69 10.54 3.75 -8.90
N ARG A 70 11.45 2.83 -9.25
CA ARG A 70 11.81 1.75 -8.32
C ARG A 70 12.43 2.29 -7.03
N ALA A 71 13.36 3.23 -7.16
CA ALA A 71 14.02 3.79 -5.97
C ALA A 71 13.04 4.54 -5.10
N SER A 72 12.17 5.33 -5.71
CA SER A 72 11.17 6.09 -4.96
C SER A 72 10.14 5.17 -4.31
N CYS A 73 9.73 4.13 -5.03
CA CYS A 73 8.79 3.16 -4.50
C CYS A 73 9.39 2.42 -3.30
N ASN A 74 10.65 2.03 -3.42
CA ASN A 74 11.34 1.36 -2.33
C ASN A 74 11.36 2.24 -1.09
N ARG A 75 11.70 3.51 -1.25
CA ARG A 75 11.73 4.41 -0.12
C ARG A 75 10.36 4.56 0.51
N ARG A 76 9.35 4.70 -0.32
CA ARG A 76 7.99 4.86 0.19
C ARG A 76 7.53 3.62 0.93
N ALA A 77 7.82 2.44 0.37
CA ALA A 77 7.42 1.19 1.00
C ALA A 77 8.11 1.01 2.34
N LEU A 78 9.39 1.35 2.42
CA LEU A 78 10.12 1.26 3.68
C LEU A 78 9.54 2.21 4.72
N ASP A 79 9.18 3.42 4.30
CA ASP A 79 8.56 4.38 5.21
C ASP A 79 7.24 3.85 5.76
N LEU A 80 6.54 3.07 4.96
CA LEU A 80 5.26 2.50 5.37
C LEU A 80 5.41 1.19 6.13
N GLY A 81 6.63 0.70 6.27
CA GLY A 81 6.86 -0.55 6.97
C GLY A 81 6.45 -1.77 6.17
N LEU A 82 6.36 -1.63 4.86
CA LEU A 82 5.98 -2.73 4.00
C LEU A 82 7.18 -3.59 3.64
N ARG A 83 6.89 -4.79 3.18
CA ARG A 83 7.89 -5.76 2.76
C ARG A 83 7.55 -6.20 1.35
N GLY A 84 8.55 -6.70 0.64
CA GLY A 84 8.34 -7.17 -0.71
C GLY A 84 9.41 -6.65 -1.63
N TRP A 85 9.00 -6.25 -2.83
CA TRP A 85 9.99 -5.81 -3.82
C TRP A 85 9.33 -5.08 -4.97
N VAL A 86 10.17 -4.39 -5.75
CA VAL A 86 9.74 -3.68 -6.94
C VAL A 86 10.76 -3.94 -8.04
N ARG A 87 10.29 -4.15 -9.26
CA ARG A 87 11.15 -4.39 -10.40
C ARG A 87 10.53 -3.87 -11.68
N ASN A 88 11.39 -3.61 -12.66
CA ASN A 88 10.94 -3.29 -14.01
C ASN A 88 10.67 -4.58 -14.77
N LEU A 89 9.64 -4.56 -15.60
CA LEU A 89 9.35 -5.68 -16.50
C LEU A 89 9.77 -5.28 -17.90
N ARG A 90 9.93 -6.30 -18.75
CA ARG A 90 10.37 -6.07 -20.13
C ARG A 90 9.38 -5.27 -20.94
N ASP A 91 8.11 -5.37 -20.62
CA ASP A 91 7.07 -4.69 -21.38
C ASP A 91 6.92 -3.21 -21.01
N GLY A 92 7.78 -2.71 -20.15
CA GLY A 92 7.75 -1.30 -19.75
C GLY A 92 7.03 -1.03 -18.45
N CYS A 93 6.35 -2.03 -17.91
CA CYS A 93 5.65 -1.87 -16.65
C CYS A 93 6.60 -1.96 -15.48
N VAL A 94 6.15 -1.48 -14.32
CA VAL A 94 6.82 -1.70 -13.06
C VAL A 94 5.92 -2.63 -12.24
N GLU A 95 6.52 -3.66 -11.69
CA GLU A 95 5.80 -4.60 -10.85
C GLU A 95 6.23 -4.42 -9.41
N VAL A 96 5.24 -4.35 -8.52
CA VAL A 96 5.47 -4.24 -7.09
C VAL A 96 4.74 -5.37 -6.42
N GLN A 97 5.40 -6.03 -5.47
CA GLN A 97 4.69 -6.91 -4.55
C GLN A 97 4.91 -6.36 -3.16
N ALA A 98 3.84 -6.07 -2.46
CA ALA A 98 3.92 -5.44 -1.15
C ALA A 98 3.10 -6.23 -0.15
N GLU A 99 3.69 -6.41 1.01
CA GLU A 99 3.09 -7.19 2.09
C GLU A 99 3.09 -6.34 3.35
N GLY A 100 1.97 -6.31 4.03
CA GLY A 100 1.84 -5.56 5.26
C GLY A 100 0.40 -5.32 5.61
N PRO A 101 0.14 -4.42 6.57
CA PRO A 101 -1.23 -4.09 6.91
C PRO A 101 -1.97 -3.46 5.73
N PRO A 102 -3.24 -3.76 5.58
CA PRO A 102 -3.99 -3.24 4.44
C PRO A 102 -3.94 -1.73 4.29
N LEU A 103 -3.92 -1.00 5.38
CA LEU A 103 -3.86 0.45 5.31
C LEU A 103 -2.55 0.92 4.68
N ALA A 104 -1.44 0.31 5.07
CA ALA A 104 -0.15 0.66 4.51
C ALA A 104 -0.09 0.33 3.02
N ILE A 105 -0.67 -0.81 2.63
CA ILE A 105 -0.70 -1.19 1.23
C ILE A 105 -1.55 -0.18 0.43
N SER A 106 -2.64 0.25 1.00
CA SER A 106 -3.49 1.25 0.38
C SER A 106 -2.73 2.56 0.14
N GLU A 107 -1.90 2.95 1.10
CA GLU A 107 -1.09 4.14 0.97
C GLU A 107 -0.06 3.99 -0.16
N LEU A 108 0.57 2.83 -0.24
CA LEU A 108 1.53 2.59 -1.30
C LEU A 108 0.85 2.59 -2.65
N ARG A 109 -0.32 1.98 -2.73
CA ARG A 109 -1.06 1.97 -3.98
C ARG A 109 -1.39 3.38 -4.43
N ALA A 110 -1.86 4.22 -3.51
CA ALA A 110 -2.17 5.60 -3.85
C ALA A 110 -0.95 6.34 -4.36
N TRP A 111 0.20 6.08 -3.74
CA TRP A 111 1.43 6.69 -4.22
C TRP A 111 1.79 6.21 -5.61
N CYS A 112 1.62 4.90 -5.87
CA CYS A 112 1.95 4.32 -7.17
C CYS A 112 1.07 4.89 -8.28
N GLU A 113 -0.12 5.32 -7.97
CA GLU A 113 -1.02 5.89 -8.97
C GLU A 113 -0.51 7.23 -9.48
N GLN A 114 0.37 7.87 -8.75
CA GLN A 114 1.00 9.10 -9.19
C GLN A 114 2.45 8.92 -9.58
N GLY A 115 3.17 8.14 -8.80
CA GLY A 115 4.58 7.91 -9.03
C GLY A 115 5.41 9.14 -8.72
N PRO A 116 6.73 9.06 -9.00
CA PRO A 116 7.62 10.19 -8.80
C PRO A 116 7.45 11.22 -9.90
N PRO A 117 8.05 12.40 -9.73
CA PRO A 117 8.06 13.39 -10.80
C PRO A 117 8.62 12.78 -12.07
N GLY A 118 8.00 13.06 -13.19
CA GLY A 118 8.43 12.51 -14.48
C GLY A 118 7.71 11.24 -14.86
N ALA A 119 7.04 10.60 -13.94
CA ALA A 119 6.26 9.42 -14.27
C ALA A 119 4.91 9.82 -14.83
N GLN A 120 4.38 8.99 -15.72
CA GLN A 120 3.02 9.14 -16.22
C GLN A 120 2.36 7.80 -16.07
N VAL A 121 1.62 7.63 -15.00
CA VAL A 121 0.95 6.37 -14.70
C VAL A 121 -0.39 6.35 -15.41
N LEU A 122 -0.59 5.33 -16.24
CA LEU A 122 -1.84 5.17 -16.95
C LEU A 122 -2.84 4.36 -16.14
N ARG A 123 -2.37 3.34 -15.46
CA ARG A 123 -3.24 2.54 -14.61
C ARG A 123 -2.40 1.64 -13.72
N VAL A 124 -3.01 1.19 -12.64
CA VAL A 124 -2.41 0.25 -11.73
C VAL A 124 -3.37 -0.93 -11.60
N GLN A 125 -2.88 -2.11 -11.90
CA GLN A 125 -3.66 -3.34 -11.75
C GLN A 125 -3.25 -4.00 -10.46
N LEU A 126 -4.24 -4.50 -9.72
CA LEU A 126 -4.01 -5.10 -8.42
C LEU A 126 -4.45 -6.55 -8.42
N SER A 127 -3.66 -7.38 -7.75
CA SER A 127 -4.00 -8.78 -7.53
C SER A 127 -3.56 -9.15 -6.13
N GLN A 128 -4.42 -9.81 -5.38
CA GLN A 128 -4.05 -10.25 -4.06
C GLN A 128 -3.31 -11.57 -4.14
N LEU A 129 -2.28 -11.71 -3.34
CA LEU A 129 -1.43 -12.90 -3.32
C LEU A 129 -1.36 -13.45 -1.91
N PRO A 130 -0.93 -14.70 -1.76
CA PRO A 130 -0.67 -15.23 -0.43
C PRO A 130 0.50 -14.51 0.23
N VAL A 131 0.43 -14.37 1.52
CA VAL A 131 1.49 -13.78 2.33
C VAL A 131 2.71 -14.71 2.31
N THR A 132 3.90 -14.15 2.13
CA THR A 132 5.13 -14.94 2.03
C THR A 132 6.04 -14.79 3.21
N GLY A 133 5.92 -13.72 3.99
CA GLY A 133 6.78 -13.51 5.13
C GLY A 133 8.11 -12.86 4.80
N ASP A 134 8.16 -12.08 3.72
CA ASP A 134 9.39 -11.34 3.40
C ASP A 134 9.79 -10.46 4.57
N ASP A 135 11.10 -10.23 4.68
CA ASP A 135 11.63 -9.48 5.82
C ASP A 135 11.71 -7.99 5.58
N TRP A 136 11.94 -7.58 4.35
CA TRP A 136 12.10 -6.17 4.05
C TRP A 136 11.61 -5.89 2.64
N PHE A 137 11.76 -4.63 2.23
CA PHE A 137 11.41 -4.22 0.87
C PHE A 137 12.69 -3.94 0.11
N GLU A 138 12.77 -4.42 -1.12
CA GLU A 138 13.98 -4.27 -1.92
C GLU A 138 13.66 -3.94 -3.37
N VAL A 139 14.66 -3.39 -4.05
CA VAL A 139 14.60 -3.17 -5.48
C VAL A 139 15.20 -4.39 -6.15
N ARG A 140 14.52 -4.91 -7.15
CA ARG A 140 15.03 -6.02 -7.94
C ARG A 140 15.32 -5.57 -9.36
N HIS A 141 16.26 -6.25 -9.96
CA HIS A 141 16.71 -5.92 -11.32
C HIS A 141 16.35 -6.97 -12.35
#